data_20947191955e1a87da4fbd18a4c287e4
#
_entry.id   20947191955e1a87da4fbd18a4c287e4
#
_cell.length_a   1.000
_cell.length_b   1.000
_cell.length_c   1.000
_cell.angle_alpha   90.00
_cell.angle_beta   90.00
_cell.angle_gamma   90.00
#
_symmetry.space_group_name_H-M   'P 1'
#
loop_
_entity.id
_entity.type
_entity.pdbx_description
1 polymer ?
#
loop_
_entity_poly.entity_id
_entity_poly.type
_entity_poly.pdbx_seq_one_letter_code
_entity_poly.pdbx_strand_id
1 'polypeptide(L)'
;MVFQNGGVKTKQWLRRALGTAALLCGFIASAAPSAYADGSVSSLHMGMGAPSAYAFAQFQSVIQQYNASGERFRIDSHCQSACTMFLSIRNVCVTPGATLLFHAGGSVRTGVVSPGFTQAMLDTYNAALRQYVTDNHFMDTLAFHTISGRDIIRRFGYKGC
;
A
#
# COMPACT_ATOMS: atom_id res chain seq x y z
N MET A 1 35.40 52.41 48.96
CA MET A 1 34.10 53.08 49.24
C MET A 1 33.09 51.96 49.26
N VAL A 2 32.80 51.30 50.40
CA VAL A 2 31.96 51.61 51.50
C VAL A 2 30.55 52.08 51.08
N PHE A 3 29.61 51.27 51.35
CA PHE A 3 28.37 51.37 52.19
C PHE A 3 27.44 50.21 51.75
N GLN A 4 27.18 49.24 52.57
CA GLN A 4 26.31 49.03 53.72
C GLN A 4 24.83 48.87 53.40
N ASN A 5 24.37 47.69 53.81
CA ASN A 5 23.22 47.33 54.64
C ASN A 5 21.80 47.78 54.26
N GLY A 6 20.92 46.82 54.33
CA GLY A 6 19.49 46.92 54.44
C GLY A 6 18.77 45.60 54.51
N GLY A 7 18.83 44.94 55.68
CA GLY A 7 17.98 43.81 56.00
C GLY A 7 16.56 44.21 56.35
N VAL A 8 15.55 43.51 55.89
CA VAL A 8 14.19 43.60 56.46
C VAL A 8 13.61 42.20 56.62
N LYS A 9 13.35 41.94 57.81
CA LYS A 9 12.68 40.90 58.58
C LYS A 9 11.51 40.16 57.88
N THR A 10 11.55 38.91 58.12
CA THR A 10 10.51 37.90 58.23
C THR A 10 9.10 38.35 58.52
N LYS A 11 8.13 37.87 57.78
CA LYS A 11 6.81 37.53 58.33
C LYS A 11 6.37 36.21 57.74
N GLN A 12 6.43 35.16 58.57
CA GLN A 12 5.74 33.92 58.41
C GLN A 12 4.24 34.14 58.31
N TRP A 13 3.63 33.67 57.23
CA TRP A 13 2.20 33.42 57.27
C TRP A 13 2.02 31.94 56.83
N LEU A 14 1.74 31.13 57.85
CA LEU A 14 1.09 29.84 57.68
C LEU A 14 -0.24 30.07 56.95
N ARG A 15 -0.37 29.53 55.77
CA ARG A 15 -1.67 29.28 55.20
C ARG A 15 -1.75 27.84 54.75
N ARG A 16 -2.64 27.17 55.40
CA ARG A 16 -3.14 25.83 55.35
C ARG A 16 -3.20 25.29 53.90
N ALA A 17 -2.58 24.15 53.75
CA ALA A 17 -2.79 23.28 52.62
C ALA A 17 -4.25 22.79 52.55
N LEU A 18 -4.97 23.22 51.57
CA LEU A 18 -6.17 22.54 51.10
C LEU A 18 -5.76 21.73 49.88
N GLY A 19 -5.66 20.43 50.09
CA GLY A 19 -5.38 19.48 49.04
C GLY A 19 -6.55 19.43 48.07
N THR A 20 -6.33 19.90 46.87
CA THR A 20 -7.15 19.53 45.70
C THR A 20 -6.51 18.34 45.04
N ALA A 21 -7.04 17.17 45.34
CA ALA A 21 -6.76 15.95 44.57
C ALA A 21 -7.36 16.15 43.16
N ALA A 22 -6.52 16.53 42.22
CA ALA A 22 -6.88 16.50 40.82
C ALA A 22 -6.94 15.02 40.38
N LEU A 23 -8.16 14.48 40.26
CA LEU A 23 -8.42 13.24 39.57
C LEU A 23 -8.04 13.45 38.09
N LEU A 24 -6.85 13.03 37.74
CA LEU A 24 -6.47 12.80 36.34
C LEU A 24 -7.27 11.60 35.81
N CYS A 25 -8.48 11.88 35.31
CA CYS A 25 -9.16 10.96 34.44
C CYS A 25 -8.33 10.80 33.14
N GLY A 26 -7.45 9.82 33.13
CA GLY A 26 -6.77 9.38 31.93
C GLY A 26 -7.83 8.94 30.92
N PHE A 27 -8.12 9.75 29.92
CA PHE A 27 -8.79 9.32 28.71
C PHE A 27 -7.84 8.33 28.01
N ILE A 28 -8.01 7.06 28.29
CA ILE A 28 -7.51 5.99 27.41
C ILE A 28 -8.37 6.14 26.16
N ALA A 29 -7.88 6.88 25.17
CA ALA A 29 -8.43 6.84 23.83
C ALA A 29 -8.21 5.40 23.34
N SER A 30 -9.22 4.55 23.53
CA SER A 30 -9.30 3.27 22.83
C SER A 30 -9.38 3.63 21.36
N ALA A 31 -8.24 3.55 20.66
CA ALA A 31 -8.23 3.55 19.22
C ALA A 31 -9.08 2.33 18.81
N ALA A 32 -10.35 2.57 18.47
CA ALA A 32 -11.15 1.56 17.83
C ALA A 32 -10.35 1.09 16.61
N PRO A 33 -10.16 -0.23 16.42
CA PRO A 33 -9.56 -0.70 15.19
C PRO A 33 -10.44 -0.14 14.06
N SER A 34 -9.84 0.70 13.22
CA SER A 34 -10.50 1.12 12.00
C SER A 34 -10.92 -0.15 11.29
N ALA A 35 -12.22 -0.34 11.09
CA ALA A 35 -12.72 -1.41 10.26
C ALA A 35 -12.28 -1.06 8.83
N TYR A 36 -11.08 -1.46 8.49
CA TYR A 36 -10.51 -1.23 7.19
C TYR A 36 -11.32 -1.98 6.16
N ALA A 37 -11.86 -1.26 5.21
CA ALA A 37 -12.56 -1.88 4.10
C ALA A 37 -11.53 -2.64 3.26
N ASP A 38 -11.69 -3.97 3.16
CA ASP A 38 -10.91 -4.78 2.23
C ASP A 38 -10.99 -4.17 0.82
N GLY A 39 -9.86 -3.75 0.28
CA GLY A 39 -9.79 -3.25 -1.09
C GLY A 39 -9.83 -4.37 -2.12
N SER A 40 -10.29 -4.05 -3.31
CA SER A 40 -10.30 -5.04 -4.41
C SER A 40 -10.14 -4.39 -5.77
N VAL A 41 -9.71 -5.18 -6.75
CA VAL A 41 -9.63 -4.73 -8.15
C VAL A 41 -11.00 -4.30 -8.67
N SER A 42 -12.07 -5.02 -8.32
CA SER A 42 -13.43 -4.69 -8.73
C SER A 42 -13.95 -3.37 -8.14
N SER A 43 -13.42 -2.94 -6.99
CA SER A 43 -13.76 -1.68 -6.34
C SER A 43 -12.94 -0.48 -6.82
N LEU A 44 -11.82 -0.72 -7.52
CA LEU A 44 -10.96 0.34 -8.03
C LEU A 44 -11.51 0.89 -9.36
N HIS A 45 -11.97 2.13 -9.33
CA HIS A 45 -12.30 2.88 -10.54
C HIS A 45 -11.03 3.55 -11.09
N MET A 46 -10.10 2.74 -11.61
CA MET A 46 -8.89 3.25 -12.25
C MET A 46 -9.25 3.77 -13.64
N GLY A 47 -9.05 5.06 -13.87
CA GLY A 47 -9.39 5.70 -15.16
C GLY A 47 -8.69 5.04 -16.33
N MET A 48 -9.45 4.38 -17.18
CA MET A 48 -8.95 3.85 -18.46
C MET A 48 -8.69 5.04 -19.41
N GLY A 49 -7.47 5.17 -19.91
CA GLY A 49 -7.10 6.20 -20.88
C GLY A 49 -6.14 7.29 -20.39
N ALA A 50 -5.70 7.25 -19.15
CA ALA A 50 -4.63 8.14 -18.70
C ALA A 50 -3.30 7.83 -19.42
N PRO A 51 -2.40 8.83 -19.60
CA PRO A 51 -1.05 8.59 -20.09
C PRO A 51 -0.36 7.47 -19.29
N SER A 52 0.38 6.60 -19.97
CA SER A 52 0.95 5.39 -19.36
C SER A 52 1.77 5.63 -18.09
N ALA A 53 2.53 6.72 -18.03
CA ALA A 53 3.30 7.08 -16.84
C ALA A 53 2.40 7.46 -15.64
N TYR A 54 1.32 8.20 -15.88
CA TYR A 54 0.37 8.58 -14.84
C TYR A 54 -0.40 7.37 -14.31
N ALA A 55 -0.89 6.51 -15.21
CA ALA A 55 -1.57 5.28 -14.84
C ALA A 55 -0.63 4.39 -13.99
N PHE A 56 0.62 4.23 -14.41
CA PHE A 56 1.61 3.45 -13.68
C PHE A 56 1.83 3.97 -12.24
N ALA A 57 1.96 5.29 -12.07
CA ALA A 57 2.10 5.91 -10.76
C ALA A 57 0.87 5.69 -9.85
N GLN A 58 -0.33 5.66 -10.41
CA GLN A 58 -1.55 5.34 -9.64
C GLN A 58 -1.51 3.91 -9.08
N PHE A 59 -1.09 2.92 -9.87
CA PHE A 59 -0.94 1.54 -9.38
C PHE A 59 0.10 1.45 -8.27
N GLN A 60 1.24 2.12 -8.41
CA GLN A 60 2.26 2.20 -7.37
C GLN A 60 1.72 2.85 -6.08
N SER A 61 0.94 3.91 -6.18
CA SER A 61 0.32 4.58 -5.03
C SER A 61 -0.61 3.63 -4.25
N VAL A 62 -1.45 2.86 -4.94
CA VAL A 62 -2.30 1.85 -4.32
C VAL A 62 -1.47 0.79 -3.60
N ILE A 63 -0.41 0.27 -4.24
CA ILE A 63 0.50 -0.71 -3.62
C ILE A 63 1.12 -0.14 -2.33
N GLN A 64 1.59 1.10 -2.37
CA GLN A 64 2.17 1.76 -1.20
C GLN A 64 1.13 1.92 -0.08
N GLN A 65 -0.09 2.36 -0.40
CA GLN A 65 -1.18 2.53 0.55
C GLN A 65 -1.49 1.21 1.28
N TYR A 66 -1.73 0.11 0.55
CA TYR A 66 -2.04 -1.18 1.16
C TYR A 66 -0.86 -1.81 1.89
N ASN A 67 0.36 -1.56 1.44
CA ASN A 67 1.55 -1.97 2.15
C ASN A 67 1.79 -1.16 3.44
N ALA A 68 1.39 0.10 3.49
CA ALA A 68 1.50 0.93 4.69
C ALA A 68 0.41 0.60 5.72
N SER A 69 -0.84 0.40 5.27
CA SER A 69 -1.96 0.10 6.16
C SER A 69 -1.96 -1.37 6.65
N GLY A 70 -1.40 -2.29 5.87
CA GLY A 70 -1.48 -3.73 6.14
C GLY A 70 -2.85 -4.35 5.82
N GLU A 71 -3.77 -3.57 5.27
CA GLU A 71 -5.09 -4.03 4.84
C GLU A 71 -4.98 -5.12 3.77
N ARG A 72 -6.03 -5.94 3.70
CA ARG A 72 -6.12 -6.94 2.64
C ARG A 72 -6.52 -6.28 1.34
N PHE A 73 -5.85 -6.69 0.26
CA PHE A 73 -6.21 -6.36 -1.10
C PHE A 73 -6.58 -7.62 -1.89
N ARG A 74 -7.71 -7.61 -2.58
CA ARG A 74 -8.19 -8.77 -3.36
C ARG A 74 -8.05 -8.51 -4.86
N ILE A 75 -7.45 -9.46 -5.55
CA ILE A 75 -7.54 -9.54 -7.01
C ILE A 75 -8.71 -10.48 -7.31
N ASP A 76 -9.89 -9.91 -7.53
CA ASP A 76 -11.19 -10.60 -7.58
C ASP A 76 -11.88 -10.55 -8.94
N SER A 77 -11.27 -9.89 -9.92
CA SER A 77 -11.83 -9.71 -11.24
C SER A 77 -10.76 -9.67 -12.33
N HIS A 78 -11.05 -9.04 -13.46
CA HIS A 78 -10.14 -8.82 -14.56
C HIS A 78 -9.04 -7.82 -14.15
N CYS A 79 -7.79 -8.24 -14.22
CA CYS A 79 -6.62 -7.46 -13.82
C CYS A 79 -5.56 -7.52 -14.91
N GLN A 80 -5.48 -6.47 -15.75
CA GLN A 80 -4.58 -6.44 -16.90
C GLN A 80 -3.45 -5.42 -16.73
N SER A 81 -2.31 -5.67 -17.38
CA SER A 81 -1.19 -4.74 -17.47
C SER A 81 -0.65 -4.35 -16.10
N ALA A 82 -0.49 -3.05 -15.82
CA ALA A 82 -0.01 -2.52 -14.55
C ALA A 82 -0.86 -2.98 -13.33
N CYS A 83 -2.12 -3.39 -13.52
CA CYS A 83 -2.92 -4.00 -12.46
C CYS A 83 -2.25 -5.25 -11.87
N THR A 84 -1.53 -6.04 -12.67
CA THR A 84 -0.84 -7.25 -12.19
C THR A 84 0.24 -6.94 -11.15
N MET A 85 0.71 -5.69 -11.06
CA MET A 85 1.64 -5.22 -10.04
C MET A 85 1.06 -5.30 -8.62
N PHE A 86 -0.27 -5.36 -8.46
CA PHE A 86 -0.90 -5.57 -7.15
C PHE A 86 -0.52 -6.90 -6.48
N LEU A 87 0.02 -7.85 -7.25
CA LEU A 87 0.62 -9.07 -6.71
C LEU A 87 1.78 -8.81 -5.75
N SER A 88 2.36 -7.60 -5.73
CA SER A 88 3.39 -7.17 -4.76
C SER A 88 2.84 -6.64 -3.43
N ILE A 89 1.53 -6.48 -3.30
CA ILE A 89 0.93 -6.07 -2.03
C ILE A 89 1.13 -7.18 -0.99
N ARG A 90 1.71 -6.86 0.14
CA ARG A 90 2.08 -7.86 1.18
C ARG A 90 0.90 -8.71 1.66
N ASN A 91 -0.27 -8.09 1.80
CA ASN A 91 -1.50 -8.79 2.20
C ASN A 91 -2.46 -8.93 1.02
N VAL A 92 -1.93 -9.35 -0.15
CA VAL A 92 -2.74 -9.64 -1.33
C VAL A 92 -3.33 -11.05 -1.24
N CYS A 93 -4.55 -11.22 -1.74
CA CYS A 93 -5.08 -12.53 -2.09
C CYS A 93 -5.74 -12.50 -3.49
N VAL A 94 -5.78 -13.65 -4.13
CA VAL A 94 -6.32 -13.80 -5.49
C VAL A 94 -7.51 -14.75 -5.44
N THR A 95 -8.64 -14.38 -6.07
CA THR A 95 -9.74 -15.30 -6.21
C THR A 95 -9.48 -16.30 -7.36
N PRO A 96 -9.90 -17.56 -7.24
CA PRO A 96 -9.72 -18.55 -8.31
C PRO A 96 -10.34 -18.15 -9.65
N GLY A 97 -11.40 -17.32 -9.61
CA GLY A 97 -12.09 -16.80 -10.78
C GLY A 97 -11.48 -15.54 -11.40
N ALA A 98 -10.46 -14.96 -10.78
CA ALA A 98 -9.78 -13.80 -11.35
C ALA A 98 -9.05 -14.16 -12.66
N THR A 99 -8.90 -13.16 -13.53
CA THR A 99 -8.19 -13.28 -14.81
C THR A 99 -7.09 -12.22 -14.83
N LEU A 100 -5.83 -12.66 -14.88
CA LEU A 100 -4.69 -11.76 -14.91
C LEU A 100 -4.06 -11.78 -16.31
N LEU A 101 -3.85 -10.59 -16.90
CA LEU A 101 -3.31 -10.44 -18.25
C LEU A 101 -1.97 -9.72 -18.22
N PHE A 102 -0.97 -10.40 -18.70
CA PHE A 102 0.43 -9.98 -18.72
C PHE A 102 0.84 -9.55 -20.12
N HIS A 103 1.63 -8.51 -20.25
CA HIS A 103 2.27 -8.03 -21.47
C HIS A 103 3.41 -7.08 -21.13
N ALA A 104 4.26 -6.74 -22.09
CA ALA A 104 5.31 -5.73 -21.90
C ALA A 104 4.73 -4.39 -21.51
N GLY A 105 5.38 -3.68 -20.60
CA GLY A 105 5.06 -2.30 -20.30
C GLY A 105 5.18 -1.41 -21.53
N GLY A 106 4.28 -0.45 -21.70
CA GLY A 106 4.28 0.43 -22.85
C GLY A 106 2.93 1.04 -23.18
N SER A 107 2.76 1.47 -24.40
CA SER A 107 1.53 2.10 -24.88
C SER A 107 0.93 1.31 -26.03
N VAL A 108 -0.18 0.64 -25.79
CA VAL A 108 -0.93 -0.07 -26.84
C VAL A 108 -1.43 0.91 -27.92
N ARG A 109 -1.66 2.18 -27.58
CA ARG A 109 -2.12 3.20 -28.54
C ARG A 109 -1.04 3.55 -29.58
N THR A 110 0.22 3.57 -29.18
CA THR A 110 1.36 3.89 -30.04
C THR A 110 2.13 2.68 -30.54
N GLY A 111 1.82 1.49 -30.03
CA GLY A 111 2.55 0.25 -30.32
C GLY A 111 3.97 0.21 -29.72
N VAL A 112 4.32 1.14 -28.81
CA VAL A 112 5.68 1.26 -28.30
C VAL A 112 5.84 0.52 -26.97
N VAL A 113 6.74 -0.47 -26.94
CA VAL A 113 7.19 -1.14 -25.71
C VAL A 113 8.15 -0.23 -24.95
N SER A 114 8.00 -0.18 -23.64
CA SER A 114 8.89 0.52 -22.70
C SER A 114 9.65 -0.48 -21.84
N PRO A 115 10.93 -0.71 -22.08
CA PRO A 115 11.74 -1.62 -21.26
C PRO A 115 11.71 -1.26 -19.77
N GLY A 116 11.74 0.03 -19.44
CA GLY A 116 11.69 0.50 -18.04
C GLY A 116 10.38 0.14 -17.34
N PHE A 117 9.22 0.30 -17.99
CA PHE A 117 7.95 -0.12 -17.42
C PHE A 117 7.82 -1.63 -17.37
N THR A 118 8.33 -2.35 -18.37
CA THR A 118 8.38 -3.82 -18.36
C THR A 118 9.16 -4.33 -17.16
N GLN A 119 10.36 -3.80 -16.94
CA GLN A 119 11.20 -4.18 -15.82
C GLN A 119 10.52 -3.85 -14.48
N ALA A 120 9.94 -2.67 -14.36
CA ALA A 120 9.24 -2.27 -13.15
C ALA A 120 8.03 -3.18 -12.83
N MET A 121 7.33 -3.70 -13.84
CA MET A 121 6.29 -4.71 -13.64
C MET A 121 6.89 -6.04 -13.19
N LEU A 122 7.93 -6.53 -13.84
CA LEU A 122 8.62 -7.77 -13.50
C LEU A 122 9.15 -7.77 -12.06
N ASP A 123 9.62 -6.62 -11.58
CA ASP A 123 10.16 -6.47 -10.22
C ASP A 123 9.07 -6.59 -9.13
N THR A 124 7.80 -6.48 -9.50
CA THR A 124 6.67 -6.67 -8.57
C THR A 124 6.24 -8.14 -8.44
N TYR A 125 6.70 -9.03 -9.29
CA TYR A 125 6.30 -10.44 -9.25
C TYR A 125 7.26 -11.24 -8.35
N ASN A 126 6.73 -12.27 -7.70
CA ASN A 126 7.60 -13.24 -7.02
C ASN A 126 8.49 -14.00 -8.03
N ALA A 127 9.53 -14.66 -7.54
CA ALA A 127 10.52 -15.31 -8.41
C ALA A 127 9.90 -16.32 -9.38
N ALA A 128 8.94 -17.14 -8.92
CA ALA A 128 8.33 -18.18 -9.73
C ALA A 128 7.48 -17.62 -10.88
N LEU A 129 6.68 -16.58 -10.61
CA LEU A 129 5.87 -15.94 -11.65
C LEU A 129 6.75 -15.14 -12.61
N ARG A 130 7.74 -14.38 -12.10
CA ARG A 130 8.70 -13.63 -12.93
C ARG A 130 9.40 -14.55 -13.91
N GLN A 131 9.97 -15.65 -13.42
CA GLN A 131 10.62 -16.66 -14.26
C GLN A 131 9.68 -17.17 -15.35
N TYR A 132 8.46 -17.56 -14.97
CA TYR A 132 7.49 -18.12 -15.90
C TYR A 132 7.10 -17.14 -17.02
N VAL A 133 6.76 -15.88 -16.70
CA VAL A 133 6.36 -14.90 -17.72
C VAL A 133 7.52 -14.49 -18.62
N THR A 134 8.77 -14.56 -18.12
CA THR A 134 9.98 -14.31 -18.90
C THR A 134 10.26 -15.48 -19.85
N ASP A 135 10.28 -16.71 -19.35
CA ASP A 135 10.60 -17.91 -20.15
C ASP A 135 9.56 -18.16 -21.24
N ASN A 136 8.32 -17.72 -21.02
CA ASN A 136 7.23 -17.86 -22.01
C ASN A 136 7.03 -16.60 -22.86
N HIS A 137 7.95 -15.64 -22.83
CA HIS A 137 7.91 -14.43 -23.65
C HIS A 137 6.67 -13.56 -23.48
N PHE A 138 6.01 -13.62 -22.32
CA PHE A 138 4.79 -12.85 -22.05
C PHE A 138 5.04 -11.35 -21.94
N MET A 139 6.27 -10.98 -21.66
CA MET A 139 6.69 -9.59 -21.42
C MET A 139 7.51 -9.00 -22.58
N ASP A 140 7.52 -9.64 -23.75
CA ASP A 140 8.31 -9.18 -24.91
C ASP A 140 7.53 -8.21 -25.81
N THR A 141 6.21 -8.37 -25.84
CA THR A 141 5.32 -7.59 -26.70
C THR A 141 4.14 -7.01 -25.95
N LEU A 142 3.34 -6.17 -26.61
CA LEU A 142 2.10 -5.62 -26.07
C LEU A 142 0.89 -6.58 -26.19
N ALA A 143 1.10 -7.79 -26.74
CA ALA A 143 0.06 -8.82 -26.78
C ALA A 143 -0.23 -9.34 -25.38
N PHE A 144 -1.52 -9.52 -25.07
CA PHE A 144 -1.93 -10.02 -23.75
C PHE A 144 -1.83 -11.53 -23.64
N HIS A 145 -1.23 -11.99 -22.56
CA HIS A 145 -1.13 -13.38 -22.15
C HIS A 145 -1.86 -13.59 -20.84
N THR A 146 -2.80 -14.52 -20.83
CA THR A 146 -3.71 -14.75 -19.71
C THR A 146 -3.21 -15.84 -18.78
N ILE A 147 -3.24 -15.59 -17.47
CA ILE A 147 -3.08 -16.58 -16.41
C ILE A 147 -4.31 -16.52 -15.52
N SER A 148 -4.93 -17.68 -15.24
CA SER A 148 -6.08 -17.73 -14.34
C SER A 148 -5.67 -17.47 -12.88
N GLY A 149 -6.59 -16.91 -12.07
CA GLY A 149 -6.35 -16.75 -10.63
C GLY A 149 -6.05 -18.09 -9.96
N ARG A 150 -6.65 -19.18 -10.44
CA ARG A 150 -6.35 -20.55 -9.96
C ARG A 150 -4.90 -20.93 -10.18
N ASP A 151 -4.32 -20.61 -11.36
CA ASP A 151 -2.91 -20.89 -11.66
C ASP A 151 -1.98 -19.95 -10.86
N ILE A 152 -2.34 -18.69 -10.69
CA ILE A 152 -1.61 -17.75 -9.83
C ILE A 152 -1.46 -18.31 -8.42
N ILE A 153 -2.53 -18.89 -7.87
CA ILE A 153 -2.52 -19.51 -6.54
C ILE A 153 -1.69 -20.81 -6.54
N ARG A 154 -2.00 -21.74 -7.45
CA ARG A 154 -1.47 -23.11 -7.37
C ARG A 154 -0.02 -23.24 -7.85
N ARG A 155 0.33 -22.52 -8.93
CA ARG A 155 1.65 -22.66 -9.57
C ARG A 155 2.68 -21.68 -9.05
N PHE A 156 2.25 -20.49 -8.66
CA PHE A 156 3.16 -19.40 -8.26
C PHE A 156 3.08 -19.06 -6.76
N GLY A 157 2.28 -19.80 -5.99
CA GLY A 157 2.28 -19.70 -4.52
C GLY A 157 1.65 -18.43 -3.96
N TYR A 158 0.85 -17.70 -4.72
CA TYR A 158 0.11 -16.59 -4.17
C TYR A 158 -1.05 -17.07 -3.30
N LYS A 159 -1.42 -16.26 -2.31
CA LYS A 159 -2.50 -16.60 -1.39
C LYS A 159 -3.85 -16.58 -2.12
N GLY A 160 -4.65 -17.62 -1.94
CA GLY A 160 -6.05 -17.61 -2.34
C GLY A 160 -6.92 -16.82 -1.35
N CYS A 161 -7.91 -16.09 -1.87
CA CYS A 161 -8.95 -15.51 -1.02
C CYS A 161 -9.93 -16.60 -0.57
#